data_c7c27368b966240e866ba2968e9fad52
#
_entry.id   c7c27368b966240e866ba2968e9fad52
#
_cell.length_a   1.000
_cell.length_b   1.000
_cell.length_c   1.000
_cell.angle_alpha   90.00
_cell.angle_beta   90.00
_cell.angle_gamma   90.00
#
_symmetry.space_group_name_H-M   'P 1'
#
loop_
_entity.id
_entity.type
_entity.pdbx_description
1 polymer ?
#
loop_
_entity_poly.entity_id
_entity_poly.type
_entity_poly.pdbx_seq_one_letter_code
_entity_poly.pdbx_strand_id
1 'polypeptide(L)'
;MNRFSLVFVRFVYALFVLMPFGFQDSPARAQGSGSERILFDAKIFTGDPQNPYASAVAIRDDKIVAVGNLPEVAKSVSPNAERVGLHGKSLFPGFIDSHSHSLMGGMALISADASEKVKTMDELVTFVAEAKTSGRGIRGEILQILGLPLEFWSHTDELDTKFSIGVYANQPVLLSGMDGHTGWANRALLKRAGITSEYLKKLSEGERSYYGVGKDSEPNGFVVDAGMEKIDRLLPKATDDRLLASGRAALQYNYSLGITSWLDPLANEDILKAYKLLADHDELISKVVAFPQVFAKDPGAELAGVQRTREAYKNVHNLYITGIKLFADGVVEYPSQTANLTKPYKNTGRNGDLLFDPKKFAELCVAADKQGLIIHVHALGDGAVKAALSGIAAARKANGNSGLPHTLTHEQFVAPEDFPRFRELGVISALQLLWASAGMDTIEIVKPYLDAGVYKWQYPARSILDNGGVISGASDWPVSSANVFLAVYQAETRKGPEGVLDASQDVPREAMFYAYTRNSARAMDLLDSIGTIAPGKRADLILIDRDVLTVSPEEMRDAKVLWTIVAGKTVYRTSN
;
A
#
# COMPACT_ATOMS: atom_id res chain seq x y z
N MET A 1 10.39 -40.98 11.87
CA MET A 1 11.64 -40.60 11.20
C MET A 1 11.26 -40.13 9.79
N ASN A 2 11.03 -38.85 9.61
CA ASN A 2 11.05 -38.23 8.29
C ASN A 2 11.36 -36.75 8.52
N ARG A 3 12.48 -36.31 7.94
CA ARG A 3 13.00 -34.95 8.02
C ARG A 3 12.17 -34.08 7.09
N PHE A 4 11.43 -33.13 7.64
CA PHE A 4 10.92 -32.00 6.88
C PHE A 4 12.03 -30.91 6.86
N SER A 5 12.64 -30.74 5.71
CA SER A 5 13.48 -29.57 5.43
C SER A 5 12.59 -28.41 5.05
N LEU A 6 12.43 -27.43 5.94
CA LEU A 6 11.86 -26.13 5.60
C LEU A 6 12.85 -25.39 4.69
N VAL A 7 12.49 -25.23 3.43
CA VAL A 7 13.18 -24.32 2.52
C VAL A 7 12.48 -22.95 2.62
N PHE A 8 13.11 -22.04 3.36
CA PHE A 8 12.65 -20.66 3.44
C PHE A 8 13.03 -19.89 2.17
N VAL A 9 12.04 -19.26 1.58
CA VAL A 9 12.23 -18.28 0.51
C VAL A 9 12.84 -17.02 1.09
N ARG A 10 14.08 -16.75 0.71
CA ARG A 10 14.74 -15.47 1.00
C ARG A 10 14.20 -14.41 0.06
N PHE A 11 13.24 -13.60 0.52
CA PHE A 11 13.05 -12.28 -0.05
C PHE A 11 14.25 -11.43 0.37
N VAL A 12 15.06 -11.04 -0.61
CA VAL A 12 16.21 -10.16 -0.36
C VAL A 12 15.68 -8.74 -0.20
N TYR A 13 15.42 -8.33 1.05
CA TYR A 13 15.32 -6.92 1.38
C TYR A 13 16.72 -6.37 1.59
N ALA A 14 17.08 -5.37 0.81
CA ALA A 14 18.33 -4.66 1.00
C ALA A 14 18.36 -3.99 2.39
N LEU A 15 19.30 -4.38 3.21
CA LEU A 15 19.58 -3.79 4.52
C LEU A 15 19.96 -2.32 4.31
N PHE A 16 19.05 -1.37 4.58
CA PHE A 16 19.40 0.04 4.68
C PHE A 16 19.92 0.32 6.08
N VAL A 17 21.24 0.45 6.19
CA VAL A 17 21.89 1.02 7.37
C VAL A 17 21.44 2.48 7.48
N LEU A 18 20.69 2.81 8.52
CA LEU A 18 20.37 4.19 8.89
C LEU A 18 21.66 4.90 9.35
N MET A 19 22.30 5.63 8.46
CA MET A 19 23.28 6.65 8.87
C MET A 19 22.52 7.91 9.34
N PRO A 20 22.97 8.56 10.41
CA PRO A 20 22.39 9.82 10.86
C PRO A 20 22.71 10.92 9.84
N PHE A 21 21.72 11.40 9.12
CA PHE A 21 21.87 12.58 8.28
C PHE A 21 21.75 13.84 9.12
N GLY A 22 22.85 14.56 9.24
CA GLY A 22 22.85 15.94 9.72
C GLY A 22 22.14 16.83 8.70
N PHE A 23 21.19 17.63 9.17
CA PHE A 23 20.64 18.74 8.40
C PHE A 23 21.75 19.76 8.13
N GLN A 24 22.13 19.94 6.87
CA GLN A 24 22.87 21.13 6.46
C GLN A 24 21.84 22.22 6.14
N ASP A 25 21.88 23.28 6.93
CA ASP A 25 21.16 24.51 6.66
C ASP A 25 21.55 25.05 5.28
N SER A 26 20.59 25.10 4.38
CA SER A 26 20.77 25.78 3.09
C SER A 26 20.60 27.27 3.28
N PRO A 27 21.46 28.11 2.70
CA PRO A 27 21.37 29.55 2.86
C PRO A 27 20.16 30.15 2.12
N ALA A 28 19.67 31.25 2.67
CA ALA A 28 18.52 32.00 2.26
C ALA A 28 18.45 32.29 0.75
N ARG A 29 17.26 32.13 0.18
CA ARG A 29 16.89 32.41 -1.20
C ARG A 29 17.11 33.87 -1.58
N ALA A 30 17.88 34.08 -2.64
CA ALA A 30 17.76 35.26 -3.49
C ALA A 30 16.53 35.10 -4.40
N GLN A 31 15.57 36.00 -4.38
CA GLN A 31 14.53 36.15 -5.39
C GLN A 31 15.16 36.57 -6.71
N GLY A 32 15.11 35.68 -7.73
CA GLY A 32 15.54 36.05 -9.07
C GLY A 32 15.46 34.84 -10.00
N SER A 33 14.68 34.99 -11.09
CA SER A 33 14.52 34.11 -12.25
C SER A 33 14.30 32.61 -11.93
N GLY A 34 13.18 32.05 -12.36
CA GLY A 34 12.83 30.65 -12.19
C GLY A 34 13.99 29.71 -12.52
N SER A 35 14.17 28.64 -11.74
CA SER A 35 15.24 27.68 -11.98
C SER A 35 14.95 26.89 -13.26
N GLU A 36 15.79 27.09 -14.27
CA GLU A 36 15.69 26.35 -15.54
C GLU A 36 16.76 25.26 -15.61
N ARG A 37 16.34 24.06 -16.01
CA ARG A 37 17.22 22.89 -16.12
C ARG A 37 16.91 22.08 -17.36
N ILE A 38 17.94 21.59 -18.05
CA ILE A 38 17.82 20.58 -19.10
C ILE A 38 18.45 19.28 -18.60
N LEU A 39 17.66 18.20 -18.58
CA LEU A 39 18.16 16.83 -18.39
C LEU A 39 18.30 16.22 -19.79
N PHE A 40 19.48 15.67 -20.12
CA PHE A 40 19.77 15.17 -21.46
C PHE A 40 20.73 13.97 -21.41
N ASP A 41 21.01 13.38 -22.57
CA ASP A 41 21.81 12.16 -22.67
C ASP A 41 21.22 11.03 -21.81
N ALA A 42 19.90 10.80 -22.01
CA ALA A 42 19.13 9.80 -21.29
C ALA A 42 18.22 9.02 -22.24
N LYS A 43 17.86 7.81 -21.84
CA LYS A 43 16.74 7.06 -22.40
C LYS A 43 15.49 7.46 -21.63
N ILE A 44 14.69 8.35 -22.19
CA ILE A 44 13.50 8.89 -21.52
C ILE A 44 12.28 8.08 -21.93
N PHE A 45 11.66 7.37 -20.99
CA PHE A 45 10.32 6.84 -21.11
C PHE A 45 9.33 7.92 -20.66
N THR A 46 8.49 8.40 -21.57
CA THR A 46 7.61 9.54 -21.28
C THR A 46 6.33 9.18 -20.53
N GLY A 47 5.94 7.90 -20.56
CA GLY A 47 4.62 7.46 -20.09
C GLY A 47 3.47 7.86 -21.03
N ASP A 48 3.74 8.51 -22.16
CA ASP A 48 2.75 8.83 -23.20
C ASP A 48 2.85 7.83 -24.37
N PRO A 49 1.82 6.98 -24.59
CA PRO A 49 1.85 5.99 -25.68
C PRO A 49 1.93 6.60 -27.09
N GLN A 50 1.58 7.87 -27.26
CA GLN A 50 1.66 8.53 -28.57
C GLN A 50 3.09 9.01 -28.85
N ASN A 51 3.87 9.33 -27.80
CA ASN A 51 5.26 9.77 -27.89
C ASN A 51 6.08 9.09 -26.80
N PRO A 52 6.29 7.76 -26.86
CA PRO A 52 6.76 6.99 -25.71
C PRO A 52 8.20 7.28 -25.29
N TYR A 53 9.02 7.84 -26.20
CA TYR A 53 10.45 8.03 -25.94
C TYR A 53 10.96 9.41 -26.34
N ALA A 54 11.95 9.90 -25.57
CA ALA A 54 12.67 11.13 -25.82
C ALA A 54 14.15 10.99 -25.38
N SER A 55 14.98 12.03 -25.61
CA SER A 55 16.38 12.04 -25.18
C SER A 55 16.76 13.27 -24.35
N ALA A 56 15.84 14.24 -24.24
CA ALA A 56 16.01 15.44 -23.40
C ALA A 56 14.67 15.94 -22.88
N VAL A 57 14.69 16.60 -21.72
CA VAL A 57 13.57 17.30 -21.11
C VAL A 57 14.05 18.61 -20.49
N ALA A 58 13.29 19.69 -20.68
CA ALA A 58 13.51 20.96 -20.01
C ALA A 58 12.46 21.19 -18.91
N ILE A 59 12.95 21.67 -17.78
CA ILE A 59 12.17 21.99 -16.59
C ILE A 59 12.34 23.48 -16.30
N ARG A 60 11.24 24.15 -15.98
CA ARG A 60 11.24 25.50 -15.41
C ARG A 60 10.42 25.46 -14.12
N ASP A 61 11.05 25.77 -13.01
CA ASP A 61 10.46 25.67 -11.66
C ASP A 61 9.90 24.26 -11.38
N ASP A 62 8.59 24.13 -11.24
CA ASP A 62 7.88 22.88 -10.98
C ASP A 62 7.33 22.20 -12.24
N LYS A 63 7.55 22.78 -13.45
CA LYS A 63 6.92 22.34 -14.70
C LYS A 63 7.90 21.85 -15.73
N ILE A 64 7.47 20.83 -16.47
CA ILE A 64 8.08 20.40 -17.73
C ILE A 64 7.67 21.42 -18.82
N VAL A 65 8.64 22.02 -19.49
CA VAL A 65 8.38 23.02 -20.54
C VAL A 65 8.63 22.48 -21.94
N ALA A 66 9.51 21.50 -22.11
CA ALA A 66 9.77 20.84 -23.38
C ALA A 66 10.25 19.40 -23.20
N VAL A 67 9.94 18.54 -24.20
CA VAL A 67 10.34 17.13 -24.27
C VAL A 67 10.70 16.83 -25.73
N GLY A 68 11.80 16.12 -25.98
CA GLY A 68 12.24 15.78 -27.31
C GLY A 68 13.73 15.47 -27.39
N ASN A 69 14.41 16.01 -28.41
CA ASN A 69 15.87 15.96 -28.50
C ASN A 69 16.50 17.25 -27.93
N LEU A 70 17.79 17.18 -27.59
CA LEU A 70 18.50 18.29 -26.95
C LEU A 70 18.46 19.61 -27.76
N PRO A 71 18.67 19.64 -29.09
CA PRO A 71 18.60 20.88 -29.88
C PRO A 71 17.22 21.56 -29.86
N GLU A 72 16.14 20.79 -29.79
CA GLU A 72 14.78 21.32 -29.74
C GLU A 72 14.44 21.82 -28.33
N VAL A 73 14.75 21.00 -27.33
CA VAL A 73 14.48 21.29 -25.91
C VAL A 73 15.24 22.53 -25.45
N ALA A 74 16.49 22.72 -25.91
CA ALA A 74 17.31 23.87 -25.54
C ALA A 74 16.73 25.22 -26.02
N LYS A 75 15.87 25.23 -27.04
CA LYS A 75 15.19 26.47 -27.52
C LYS A 75 14.10 26.96 -26.57
N SER A 76 13.63 26.09 -25.65
CA SER A 76 12.49 26.39 -24.76
C SER A 76 12.89 26.98 -23.42
N VAL A 77 14.18 27.12 -23.16
CA VAL A 77 14.76 27.67 -21.92
C VAL A 77 15.87 28.66 -22.19
N SER A 78 16.28 29.42 -21.18
CA SER A 78 17.39 30.36 -21.26
C SER A 78 18.70 29.67 -21.69
N PRO A 79 19.58 30.33 -22.46
CA PRO A 79 20.94 29.84 -22.74
C PRO A 79 21.74 29.49 -21.49
N ASN A 80 21.41 30.10 -20.35
CA ASN A 80 22.06 29.88 -19.04
C ASN A 80 21.38 28.78 -18.22
N ALA A 81 20.39 28.05 -18.75
CA ALA A 81 19.76 26.95 -18.05
C ALA A 81 20.80 25.89 -17.64
N GLU A 82 20.67 25.36 -16.44
CA GLU A 82 21.51 24.27 -15.94
C GLU A 82 21.42 23.05 -16.87
N ARG A 83 22.56 22.52 -17.31
CA ARG A 83 22.59 21.33 -18.17
C ARG A 83 23.13 20.13 -17.42
N VAL A 84 22.32 19.08 -17.28
CA VAL A 84 22.64 17.86 -16.55
C VAL A 84 22.65 16.68 -17.50
N GLY A 85 23.84 16.15 -17.79
CA GLY A 85 24.00 14.92 -18.57
C GLY A 85 23.71 13.69 -17.70
N LEU A 86 22.87 12.78 -18.20
CA LEU A 86 22.42 11.59 -17.45
C LEU A 86 23.16 10.32 -17.89
N HIS A 87 24.15 10.45 -18.80
CA HIS A 87 25.10 9.39 -19.18
C HIS A 87 24.43 8.08 -19.61
N GLY A 88 23.41 8.18 -20.48
CA GLY A 88 22.70 7.03 -21.05
C GLY A 88 21.79 6.28 -20.07
N LYS A 89 21.59 6.78 -18.84
CA LYS A 89 20.69 6.20 -17.85
C LYS A 89 19.22 6.42 -18.26
N SER A 90 18.30 5.70 -17.62
CA SER A 90 16.87 5.81 -17.89
C SER A 90 16.22 6.89 -17.02
N LEU A 91 15.45 7.77 -17.68
CA LEU A 91 14.62 8.77 -17.01
C LEU A 91 13.14 8.43 -17.24
N PHE A 92 12.37 8.37 -16.17
CA PHE A 92 10.96 8.02 -16.17
C PHE A 92 10.12 9.12 -15.51
N PRO A 93 8.78 9.19 -15.76
CA PRO A 93 7.89 9.88 -14.84
C PRO A 93 8.06 9.31 -13.45
N GLY A 94 7.90 10.12 -12.41
CA GLY A 94 7.83 9.61 -11.06
C GLY A 94 6.78 8.51 -10.94
N PHE A 95 7.10 7.43 -10.25
CA PHE A 95 6.15 6.35 -10.01
C PHE A 95 4.99 6.84 -9.14
N ILE A 96 3.83 6.26 -9.37
CA ILE A 96 2.59 6.57 -8.66
C ILE A 96 2.00 5.26 -8.16
N ASP A 97 1.71 5.21 -6.87
CA ASP A 97 1.09 4.05 -6.22
C ASP A 97 -0.42 4.30 -6.07
N SER A 98 -1.25 3.52 -6.77
CA SER A 98 -2.70 3.74 -6.76
C SER A 98 -3.43 3.07 -5.57
N HIS A 99 -2.70 2.43 -4.67
CA HIS A 99 -3.22 1.89 -3.41
C HIS A 99 -2.07 1.65 -2.41
N SER A 100 -1.87 2.57 -1.48
CA SER A 100 -0.82 2.48 -0.47
C SER A 100 -1.25 3.14 0.83
N HIS A 101 -1.11 2.45 1.94
CA HIS A 101 -1.33 2.97 3.30
C HIS A 101 -0.06 3.67 3.82
N SER A 102 0.42 4.67 3.07
CA SER A 102 1.75 5.26 3.28
C SER A 102 1.99 5.78 4.69
N LEU A 103 1.00 6.39 5.33
CA LEU A 103 1.15 6.87 6.72
C LEU A 103 1.22 5.73 7.73
N MET A 104 0.51 4.63 7.48
CA MET A 104 0.61 3.42 8.32
C MET A 104 2.01 2.80 8.18
N GLY A 105 2.52 2.71 6.95
CA GLY A 105 3.88 2.26 6.68
C GLY A 105 4.94 3.15 7.34
N GLY A 106 4.78 4.46 7.24
CA GLY A 106 5.65 5.42 7.93
C GLY A 106 5.61 5.23 9.45
N MET A 107 4.44 4.95 10.03
CA MET A 107 4.31 4.64 11.46
C MET A 107 5.04 3.34 11.81
N ALA A 108 4.95 2.30 10.97
CA ALA A 108 5.69 1.04 11.17
C ALA A 108 7.20 1.28 11.13
N LEU A 109 7.71 2.09 10.19
CA LEU A 109 9.13 2.42 10.07
C LEU A 109 9.71 3.10 11.32
N ILE A 110 8.94 3.94 12.02
CA ILE A 110 9.37 4.62 13.25
C ILE A 110 9.02 3.85 14.53
N SER A 111 8.35 2.70 14.42
CA SER A 111 7.99 1.83 15.54
C SER A 111 8.98 0.67 15.68
N ALA A 112 8.84 -0.10 16.75
CA ALA A 112 9.58 -1.34 16.94
C ALA A 112 8.87 -2.45 16.15
N ASP A 113 9.23 -2.60 14.89
CA ASP A 113 8.71 -3.61 13.98
C ASP A 113 9.68 -4.79 13.90
N ALA A 114 9.19 -5.96 14.33
CA ALA A 114 9.94 -7.23 14.37
C ALA A 114 9.84 -8.01 13.06
N SER A 115 9.02 -7.58 12.11
CA SER A 115 8.84 -8.26 10.82
C SER A 115 10.20 -8.57 10.19
N GLU A 116 10.40 -9.82 9.79
CA GLU A 116 11.63 -10.35 9.18
C GLU A 116 12.93 -10.25 10.01
N LYS A 117 12.89 -9.61 11.18
CA LYS A 117 14.05 -9.45 12.07
C LYS A 117 14.09 -10.48 13.18
N VAL A 118 12.95 -11.08 13.49
CA VAL A 118 12.77 -11.99 14.62
C VAL A 118 12.17 -13.30 14.12
N LYS A 119 12.89 -14.39 14.37
CA LYS A 119 12.48 -15.75 13.99
C LYS A 119 12.54 -16.72 15.17
N THR A 120 13.25 -16.36 16.21
CA THR A 120 13.45 -17.19 17.40
C THR A 120 13.11 -16.40 18.67
N MET A 121 12.85 -17.11 19.77
CA MET A 121 12.57 -16.49 21.06
C MET A 121 13.75 -15.66 21.57
N ASP A 122 14.98 -16.07 21.37
CA ASP A 122 16.17 -15.32 21.80
C ASP A 122 16.35 -14.04 21.00
N GLU A 123 16.08 -14.07 19.69
CA GLU A 123 16.04 -12.85 18.86
C GLU A 123 14.94 -11.90 19.33
N LEU A 124 13.74 -12.43 19.67
CA LEU A 124 12.66 -11.62 20.21
C LEU A 124 13.05 -10.94 21.52
N VAL A 125 13.64 -11.66 22.47
CA VAL A 125 14.09 -11.10 23.75
C VAL A 125 15.10 -9.96 23.52
N THR A 126 16.05 -10.16 22.63
CA THR A 126 17.04 -9.14 22.26
C THR A 126 16.36 -7.92 21.64
N PHE A 127 15.48 -8.13 20.66
CA PHE A 127 14.77 -7.07 19.95
C PHE A 127 13.87 -6.24 20.89
N VAL A 128 13.13 -6.89 21.80
CA VAL A 128 12.28 -6.20 22.80
C VAL A 128 13.12 -5.34 23.75
N ALA A 129 14.28 -5.84 24.19
CA ALA A 129 15.19 -5.08 25.05
C ALA A 129 15.77 -3.85 24.34
N GLU A 130 16.17 -3.98 23.08
CA GLU A 130 16.64 -2.88 22.23
C GLU A 130 15.52 -1.86 21.95
N ALA A 131 14.31 -2.32 21.64
CA ALA A 131 13.15 -1.48 21.41
C ALA A 131 12.79 -0.65 22.64
N LYS A 132 12.88 -1.24 23.84
CA LYS A 132 12.68 -0.55 25.10
C LYS A 132 13.77 0.50 25.34
N THR A 133 15.04 0.14 25.16
CA THR A 133 16.20 1.02 25.43
C THR A 133 16.24 2.20 24.45
N SER A 134 15.94 1.98 23.16
CA SER A 134 15.87 3.03 22.15
C SER A 134 14.61 3.90 22.23
N GLY A 135 13.62 3.48 22.99
CA GLY A 135 12.30 4.12 23.06
C GLY A 135 11.39 3.89 21.87
N ARG A 136 11.84 3.23 20.80
CA ARG A 136 11.05 3.00 19.56
C ARG A 136 9.79 2.18 19.80
N GLY A 137 9.83 1.24 20.78
CA GLY A 137 8.67 0.44 21.16
C GLY A 137 7.74 1.13 22.18
N ILE A 138 8.09 2.28 22.73
CA ILE A 138 7.32 2.91 23.83
C ILE A 138 6.13 3.69 23.27
N ARG A 139 4.94 3.30 23.71
CA ARG A 139 3.65 3.96 23.43
C ARG A 139 3.00 4.34 24.77
N GLY A 140 3.26 5.58 25.22
CA GLY A 140 2.93 5.98 26.59
C GLY A 140 3.66 5.11 27.61
N GLU A 141 2.91 4.32 28.40
CA GLU A 141 3.49 3.37 29.36
C GLU A 141 3.60 1.93 28.81
N ILE A 142 3.10 1.67 27.59
CA ILE A 142 3.09 0.34 26.98
C ILE A 142 4.31 0.17 26.07
N LEU A 143 5.02 -0.93 26.25
CA LEU A 143 6.04 -1.37 25.32
C LEU A 143 5.36 -2.23 24.24
N GLN A 144 5.23 -1.69 23.03
CA GLN A 144 4.59 -2.34 21.88
C GLN A 144 5.62 -2.77 20.83
N ILE A 145 5.55 -4.02 20.41
CA ILE A 145 6.31 -4.58 19.30
C ILE A 145 5.30 -4.97 18.22
N LEU A 146 5.55 -4.57 17.00
CA LEU A 146 4.71 -4.87 15.82
C LEU A 146 5.33 -6.01 15.01
N GLY A 147 4.52 -6.62 14.14
CA GLY A 147 4.99 -7.49 13.07
C GLY A 147 5.53 -8.84 13.55
N LEU A 148 5.03 -9.39 14.65
CA LEU A 148 5.49 -10.68 15.15
C LEU A 148 4.98 -11.82 14.27
N PRO A 149 5.84 -12.78 13.84
CA PRO A 149 5.43 -13.99 13.16
C PRO A 149 4.41 -14.80 13.97
N LEU A 150 3.40 -15.35 13.29
CA LEU A 150 2.24 -15.97 13.97
C LEU A 150 2.58 -17.27 14.72
N GLU A 151 3.68 -17.92 14.38
CA GLU A 151 4.18 -19.10 15.09
C GLU A 151 4.49 -18.86 16.56
N PHE A 152 4.78 -17.62 16.97
CA PHE A 152 5.01 -17.27 18.37
C PHE A 152 3.78 -17.50 19.26
N TRP A 153 2.57 -17.52 18.68
CA TRP A 153 1.35 -17.75 19.44
C TRP A 153 1.21 -19.19 19.98
N SER A 154 1.98 -20.13 19.45
CA SER A 154 2.10 -21.49 20.02
C SER A 154 3.00 -21.55 21.26
N HIS A 155 3.72 -20.47 21.59
CA HIS A 155 4.72 -20.39 22.67
C HIS A 155 4.31 -19.40 23.79
N THR A 156 3.00 -19.26 24.06
CA THR A 156 2.49 -18.29 25.05
C THR A 156 3.06 -18.46 26.45
N ASP A 157 3.32 -19.70 26.90
CA ASP A 157 3.94 -19.99 28.19
C ASP A 157 5.39 -19.48 28.26
N GLU A 158 6.13 -19.58 27.15
CA GLU A 158 7.49 -19.06 27.06
C GLU A 158 7.49 -17.53 27.00
N LEU A 159 6.59 -16.92 26.22
CA LEU A 159 6.39 -15.47 26.21
C LEU A 159 6.11 -14.93 27.61
N ASP A 160 5.26 -15.61 28.40
CA ASP A 160 4.94 -15.23 29.76
C ASP A 160 6.17 -15.27 30.67
N THR A 161 7.01 -16.31 30.58
CA THR A 161 8.26 -16.41 31.35
C THR A 161 9.31 -15.38 30.96
N LYS A 162 9.31 -14.87 29.71
CA LYS A 162 10.27 -13.86 29.25
C LYS A 162 9.78 -12.43 29.53
N PHE A 163 8.48 -12.16 29.39
CA PHE A 163 7.94 -10.79 29.36
C PHE A 163 6.92 -10.46 30.45
N SER A 164 6.65 -11.37 31.42
CA SER A 164 5.80 -11.07 32.57
C SER A 164 6.53 -11.01 33.90
N ILE A 165 7.84 -11.25 33.92
CA ILE A 165 8.66 -11.27 35.14
C ILE A 165 9.86 -10.32 35.02
N GLY A 166 10.63 -10.18 36.09
CA GLY A 166 11.84 -9.36 36.13
C GLY A 166 11.58 -7.91 35.75
N VAL A 167 12.31 -7.37 34.78
CA VAL A 167 12.22 -5.97 34.32
C VAL A 167 10.89 -5.65 33.61
N TYR A 168 10.11 -6.67 33.26
CA TYR A 168 8.81 -6.54 32.63
C TYR A 168 7.63 -6.81 33.58
N ALA A 169 7.87 -7.17 34.84
CA ALA A 169 6.80 -7.52 35.80
C ALA A 169 5.73 -6.42 35.95
N ASN A 170 6.14 -5.16 35.90
CA ASN A 170 5.27 -3.99 36.00
C ASN A 170 5.20 -3.16 34.71
N GLN A 171 5.93 -3.56 33.67
CA GLN A 171 5.93 -2.94 32.35
C GLN A 171 4.84 -3.58 31.49
N PRO A 172 3.77 -2.87 31.09
CA PRO A 172 2.84 -3.40 30.12
C PRO A 172 3.56 -3.68 28.79
N VAL A 173 3.44 -4.90 28.28
CA VAL A 173 4.03 -5.33 27.00
C VAL A 173 2.94 -5.84 26.08
N LEU A 174 2.91 -5.34 24.86
CA LEU A 174 2.06 -5.80 23.77
C LEU A 174 2.94 -6.27 22.61
N LEU A 175 2.78 -7.51 22.21
CA LEU A 175 3.35 -8.06 20.99
C LEU A 175 2.20 -8.19 19.98
N SER A 176 2.27 -7.47 18.86
CA SER A 176 1.22 -7.46 17.82
C SER A 176 1.67 -8.32 16.64
N GLY A 177 0.79 -9.21 16.17
CA GLY A 177 1.05 -10.10 15.03
C GLY A 177 1.21 -9.35 13.71
N MET A 178 1.92 -9.97 12.78
CA MET A 178 2.12 -9.43 11.45
C MET A 178 0.83 -9.38 10.62
N ASP A 179 -0.19 -10.14 11.01
CA ASP A 179 -1.51 -10.17 10.39
C ASP A 179 -2.39 -8.96 10.76
N GLY A 180 -1.98 -8.15 11.75
CA GLY A 180 -2.77 -7.03 12.25
C GLY A 180 -4.03 -7.42 13.05
N HIS A 181 -4.30 -8.70 13.22
CA HIS A 181 -5.49 -9.24 13.89
C HIS A 181 -5.18 -9.87 15.24
N THR A 182 -3.97 -10.39 15.43
CA THR A 182 -3.55 -11.13 16.61
C THR A 182 -2.56 -10.37 17.47
N GLY A 183 -2.49 -10.71 18.75
CA GLY A 183 -1.52 -10.16 19.67
C GLY A 183 -1.34 -11.00 20.93
N TRP A 184 -0.30 -10.66 21.68
CA TRP A 184 -0.03 -11.20 22.99
C TRP A 184 0.25 -10.07 23.99
N ALA A 185 -0.46 -10.07 25.11
CA ALA A 185 -0.34 -9.11 26.20
C ALA A 185 0.23 -9.78 27.45
N ASN A 186 1.26 -9.19 28.06
CA ASN A 186 1.80 -9.70 29.29
C ASN A 186 0.85 -9.50 30.48
N ARG A 187 1.12 -10.13 31.63
CA ARG A 187 0.26 -10.07 32.84
C ARG A 187 -0.01 -8.63 33.28
N ALA A 188 0.97 -7.73 33.18
CA ALA A 188 0.79 -6.33 33.54
C ALA A 188 -0.23 -5.62 32.62
N LEU A 189 -0.19 -5.89 31.33
CA LEU A 189 -1.13 -5.32 30.36
C LEU A 189 -2.51 -5.95 30.48
N LEU A 190 -2.62 -7.27 30.61
CA LEU A 190 -3.90 -7.97 30.84
C LEU A 190 -4.63 -7.43 32.06
N LYS A 191 -3.91 -7.28 33.19
CA LYS A 191 -4.46 -6.69 34.40
C LYS A 191 -4.99 -5.29 34.17
N ARG A 192 -4.24 -4.46 33.46
CA ARG A 192 -4.64 -3.08 33.14
C ARG A 192 -5.84 -3.02 32.19
N ALA A 193 -5.96 -3.96 31.26
CA ALA A 193 -7.09 -4.10 30.35
C ALA A 193 -8.33 -4.73 31.03
N GLY A 194 -8.21 -5.21 32.27
CA GLY A 194 -9.28 -5.92 32.96
C GLY A 194 -9.61 -7.28 32.34
N ILE A 195 -8.65 -7.88 31.64
CA ILE A 195 -8.76 -9.24 31.07
C ILE A 195 -8.27 -10.21 32.13
N THR A 196 -9.21 -10.72 32.92
CA THR A 196 -8.97 -11.62 34.06
C THR A 196 -9.78 -12.90 33.89
N SER A 197 -9.46 -13.95 34.64
CA SER A 197 -10.26 -15.18 34.66
C SER A 197 -11.73 -14.91 35.00
N GLU A 198 -12.00 -13.97 35.92
CA GLU A 198 -13.37 -13.58 36.28
C GLU A 198 -14.08 -12.88 35.10
N TYR A 199 -13.36 -12.09 34.30
CA TYR A 199 -13.89 -11.49 33.08
C TYR A 199 -14.22 -12.58 32.05
N LEU A 200 -13.27 -13.48 31.78
CA LEU A 200 -13.44 -14.54 30.78
C LEU A 200 -14.61 -15.51 31.13
N LYS A 201 -14.83 -15.78 32.42
CA LYS A 201 -15.96 -16.62 32.89
C LYS A 201 -17.33 -16.02 32.63
N LYS A 202 -17.43 -14.70 32.44
CA LYS A 202 -18.69 -13.99 32.17
C LYS A 202 -19.03 -13.91 30.68
N LEU A 203 -18.08 -14.22 29.79
CA LEU A 203 -18.26 -14.16 28.37
C LEU A 203 -19.02 -15.38 27.84
N SER A 204 -19.80 -15.18 26.78
CA SER A 204 -20.32 -16.27 25.96
C SER A 204 -19.17 -17.07 25.32
N GLU A 205 -19.44 -18.27 24.85
CA GLU A 205 -18.44 -19.12 24.16
C GLU A 205 -17.84 -18.41 22.95
N GLY A 206 -18.67 -17.72 22.14
CA GLY A 206 -18.22 -16.94 20.99
C GLY A 206 -17.31 -15.77 21.38
N GLU A 207 -17.67 -15.01 22.42
CA GLU A 207 -16.83 -13.90 22.89
C GLU A 207 -15.52 -14.40 23.52
N ARG A 208 -15.56 -15.55 24.17
CA ARG A 208 -14.36 -16.15 24.80
C ARG A 208 -13.34 -16.60 23.76
N SER A 209 -13.76 -16.98 22.56
CA SER A 209 -12.86 -17.40 21.48
C SER A 209 -11.86 -16.31 21.04
N TYR A 210 -12.13 -15.05 21.38
CA TYR A 210 -11.18 -13.95 21.14
C TYR A 210 -10.01 -13.88 22.14
N TYR A 211 -9.95 -14.79 23.11
CA TYR A 211 -8.93 -14.79 24.16
C TYR A 211 -8.31 -16.17 24.31
N GLY A 212 -6.98 -16.23 24.37
CA GLY A 212 -6.28 -17.44 24.72
C GLY A 212 -6.43 -17.76 26.20
N VAL A 213 -6.70 -19.04 26.49
CA VAL A 213 -6.90 -19.54 27.85
C VAL A 213 -5.85 -20.63 28.12
N GLY A 214 -5.07 -20.43 29.17
CA GLY A 214 -4.11 -21.38 29.66
C GLY A 214 -4.72 -22.40 30.63
N LYS A 215 -3.86 -23.11 31.37
CA LYS A 215 -4.26 -23.99 32.45
C LYS A 215 -5.06 -23.17 33.51
N ASP A 216 -6.00 -23.82 34.17
CA ASP A 216 -6.83 -23.22 35.24
C ASP A 216 -7.75 -22.05 34.77
N SER A 217 -8.04 -21.95 33.49
CA SER A 217 -8.88 -20.90 32.90
C SER A 217 -8.33 -19.48 33.07
N GLU A 218 -7.03 -19.33 33.32
CA GLU A 218 -6.35 -18.04 33.32
C GLU A 218 -6.06 -17.57 31.88
N PRO A 219 -6.15 -16.24 31.61
CA PRO A 219 -5.76 -15.74 30.31
C PRO A 219 -4.25 -15.95 30.09
N ASN A 220 -3.87 -16.54 28.94
CA ASN A 220 -2.48 -16.86 28.59
C ASN A 220 -1.77 -15.73 27.82
N GLY A 221 -2.42 -14.59 27.69
CA GLY A 221 -1.88 -13.42 26.97
C GLY A 221 -2.33 -13.29 25.53
N PHE A 222 -2.65 -14.38 24.83
CA PHE A 222 -3.12 -14.33 23.44
C PHE A 222 -4.48 -13.63 23.34
N VAL A 223 -4.61 -12.73 22.36
CA VAL A 223 -5.83 -11.98 22.03
C VAL A 223 -5.96 -11.87 20.52
N VAL A 224 -7.19 -11.86 20.04
CA VAL A 224 -7.48 -11.76 18.59
C VAL A 224 -8.73 -10.91 18.34
N ASP A 225 -8.76 -10.18 17.23
CA ASP A 225 -9.90 -9.40 16.74
C ASP A 225 -10.57 -8.54 17.84
N ALA A 226 -11.83 -8.80 18.17
CA ALA A 226 -12.56 -8.06 19.20
C ALA A 226 -11.91 -8.12 20.60
N GLY A 227 -11.07 -9.12 20.88
CA GLY A 227 -10.26 -9.20 22.09
C GLY A 227 -9.21 -8.10 22.17
N MET A 228 -8.66 -7.66 21.05
CA MET A 228 -7.69 -6.57 20.96
C MET A 228 -8.29 -5.22 21.37
N GLU A 229 -9.58 -4.96 21.13
CA GLU A 229 -10.20 -3.66 21.41
C GLU A 229 -9.99 -3.15 22.86
N LYS A 230 -9.96 -4.06 23.84
CA LYS A 230 -9.73 -3.67 25.24
C LYS A 230 -8.31 -3.18 25.48
N ILE A 231 -7.36 -3.71 24.75
CA ILE A 231 -5.94 -3.34 24.82
C ILE A 231 -5.71 -2.06 24.02
N ASP A 232 -6.28 -1.95 22.81
CA ASP A 232 -6.15 -0.80 21.93
C ASP A 232 -6.65 0.49 22.57
N ARG A 233 -7.72 0.40 23.38
CA ARG A 233 -8.23 1.54 24.17
C ARG A 233 -7.23 2.07 25.22
N LEU A 234 -6.22 1.29 25.59
CA LEU A 234 -5.15 1.70 26.50
C LEU A 234 -3.96 2.32 25.78
N LEU A 235 -3.85 2.09 24.47
CA LEU A 235 -2.81 2.73 23.67
C LEU A 235 -3.10 4.23 23.55
N PRO A 236 -2.10 5.09 23.78
CA PRO A 236 -2.31 6.52 23.62
C PRO A 236 -2.56 6.84 22.15
N LYS A 237 -3.41 7.83 21.90
CA LYS A 237 -3.54 8.43 20.57
C LYS A 237 -2.17 8.94 20.09
N ALA A 238 -1.93 8.90 18.80
CA ALA A 238 -0.70 9.42 18.24
C ALA A 238 -0.62 10.94 18.50
N THR A 239 0.53 11.41 18.99
CA THR A 239 0.80 12.84 19.12
C THR A 239 1.10 13.45 17.76
N ASP A 240 0.96 14.78 17.63
CA ASP A 240 1.26 15.51 16.39
C ASP A 240 2.71 15.28 15.94
N ASP A 241 3.67 15.29 16.88
CA ASP A 241 5.07 14.98 16.57
C ASP A 241 5.25 13.56 16.02
N ARG A 242 4.52 12.59 16.55
CA ARG A 242 4.59 11.22 16.07
C ARG A 242 3.92 11.06 14.70
N LEU A 243 2.79 11.72 14.47
CA LEU A 243 2.12 11.77 13.17
C LEU A 243 3.03 12.42 12.11
N LEU A 244 3.66 13.54 12.44
CA LEU A 244 4.61 14.22 11.56
C LEU A 244 5.84 13.36 11.27
N ALA A 245 6.40 12.71 12.30
CA ALA A 245 7.53 11.79 12.13
C ALA A 245 7.16 10.60 11.23
N SER A 246 5.97 10.02 11.37
CA SER A 246 5.49 8.94 10.50
C SER A 246 5.36 9.41 9.05
N GLY A 247 4.82 10.61 8.85
CA GLY A 247 4.70 11.22 7.54
C GLY A 247 6.07 11.45 6.87
N ARG A 248 7.05 11.98 7.60
CA ARG A 248 8.42 12.16 7.11
C ARG A 248 9.08 10.83 6.73
N ALA A 249 8.89 9.79 7.55
CA ALA A 249 9.42 8.45 7.26
C ALA A 249 8.78 7.87 5.99
N ALA A 250 7.47 8.02 5.81
CA ALA A 250 6.76 7.62 4.60
C ALA A 250 7.27 8.35 3.35
N LEU A 251 7.46 9.67 3.43
CA LEU A 251 8.02 10.46 2.33
C LEU A 251 9.40 9.96 1.93
N GLN A 252 10.31 9.78 2.89
CA GLN A 252 11.66 9.28 2.63
C GLN A 252 11.65 7.90 1.97
N TYR A 253 10.84 6.98 2.48
CA TYR A 253 10.73 5.64 1.93
C TYR A 253 10.22 5.69 0.48
N ASN A 254 9.09 6.36 0.24
CA ASN A 254 8.52 6.49 -1.09
C ASN A 254 9.49 7.15 -2.08
N TYR A 255 10.16 8.23 -1.69
CA TYR A 255 11.13 8.91 -2.53
C TYR A 255 12.35 8.06 -2.88
N SER A 256 12.82 7.21 -1.94
CA SER A 256 13.92 6.29 -2.19
C SER A 256 13.57 5.22 -3.23
N LEU A 257 12.29 4.91 -3.40
CA LEU A 257 11.74 3.99 -4.39
C LEU A 257 11.22 4.69 -5.65
N GLY A 258 11.36 6.02 -5.76
CA GLY A 258 10.91 6.79 -6.90
C GLY A 258 9.39 7.05 -6.94
N ILE A 259 8.67 6.76 -5.86
CA ILE A 259 7.24 7.05 -5.75
C ILE A 259 7.07 8.52 -5.39
N THR A 260 6.39 9.26 -6.28
CA THR A 260 6.23 10.72 -6.18
C THR A 260 4.83 11.16 -5.82
N SER A 261 3.86 10.26 -5.93
CA SER A 261 2.45 10.48 -5.59
C SER A 261 1.77 9.15 -5.27
N TRP A 262 0.71 9.17 -4.46
CA TRP A 262 -0.03 7.94 -4.12
C TRP A 262 -1.49 8.22 -3.72
N LEU A 263 -2.29 7.13 -3.74
CA LEU A 263 -3.62 7.09 -3.18
C LEU A 263 -3.55 6.36 -1.83
N ASP A 264 -3.99 7.03 -0.75
CA ASP A 264 -4.16 6.45 0.58
C ASP A 264 -5.64 6.11 0.81
N PRO A 265 -6.01 4.82 0.80
CA PRO A 265 -7.41 4.40 0.76
C PRO A 265 -8.05 4.20 2.14
N LEU A 266 -7.38 4.52 3.24
CA LEU A 266 -7.92 4.43 4.61
C LEU A 266 -7.75 5.73 5.39
N ALA A 267 -8.15 6.84 4.78
CA ALA A 267 -7.97 8.18 5.31
C ALA A 267 -8.88 8.46 6.53
N ASN A 268 -8.47 7.97 7.69
CA ASN A 268 -9.05 8.35 8.99
C ASN A 268 -8.52 9.71 9.48
N GLU A 269 -9.02 10.16 10.64
CA GLU A 269 -8.65 11.46 11.22
C GLU A 269 -7.14 11.62 11.45
N ASP A 270 -6.46 10.60 11.98
CA ASP A 270 -5.01 10.65 12.26
C ASP A 270 -4.20 10.71 10.96
N ILE A 271 -4.60 9.96 9.93
CA ILE A 271 -3.96 9.97 8.61
C ILE A 271 -4.12 11.34 7.95
N LEU A 272 -5.33 11.87 7.91
CA LEU A 272 -5.59 13.20 7.35
C LEU A 272 -4.85 14.30 8.11
N LYS A 273 -4.79 14.20 9.44
CA LYS A 273 -4.02 15.10 10.29
C LYS A 273 -2.52 15.04 10.01
N ALA A 274 -1.96 13.84 9.82
CA ALA A 274 -0.55 13.70 9.48
C ALA A 274 -0.21 14.36 8.14
N TYR A 275 -1.03 14.20 7.10
CA TYR A 275 -0.85 14.92 5.83
C TYR A 275 -0.99 16.43 5.99
N LYS A 276 -1.94 16.88 6.81
CA LYS A 276 -2.07 18.32 7.11
C LYS A 276 -0.83 18.85 7.83
N LEU A 277 -0.29 18.15 8.82
CA LEU A 277 0.94 18.54 9.50
C LEU A 277 2.12 18.63 8.54
N LEU A 278 2.29 17.68 7.62
CA LEU A 278 3.32 17.77 6.57
C LEU A 278 3.11 19.02 5.68
N ALA A 279 1.86 19.33 5.31
CA ALA A 279 1.55 20.49 4.49
C ALA A 279 1.80 21.81 5.24
N ASP A 280 1.43 21.86 6.52
CA ASP A 280 1.65 23.03 7.39
C ASP A 280 3.16 23.33 7.60
N HIS A 281 4.03 22.34 7.39
CA HIS A 281 5.50 22.46 7.41
C HIS A 281 6.13 22.61 6.01
N ASP A 282 5.33 22.81 4.95
CA ASP A 282 5.79 22.87 3.56
C ASP A 282 6.51 21.60 3.07
N GLU A 283 6.28 20.44 3.74
CA GLU A 283 6.92 19.16 3.43
C GLU A 283 6.08 18.26 2.52
N LEU A 284 4.75 18.46 2.43
CA LEU A 284 3.87 17.70 1.53
C LEU A 284 3.96 18.22 0.09
N ILE A 285 5.05 17.92 -0.60
CA ILE A 285 5.22 18.28 -2.02
C ILE A 285 4.67 17.22 -2.97
N SER A 286 4.54 15.97 -2.55
CA SER A 286 3.84 14.90 -3.29
C SER A 286 2.35 15.16 -3.38
N LYS A 287 1.72 14.79 -4.50
CA LYS A 287 0.25 14.78 -4.58
C LYS A 287 -0.28 13.52 -3.94
N VAL A 288 -1.13 13.68 -2.95
CA VAL A 288 -1.78 12.58 -2.21
C VAL A 288 -3.28 12.67 -2.43
N VAL A 289 -3.86 11.57 -2.89
CA VAL A 289 -5.31 11.37 -2.90
C VAL A 289 -5.66 10.49 -1.71
N ALA A 290 -6.64 10.92 -0.89
CA ALA A 290 -7.00 10.22 0.33
C ALA A 290 -8.50 9.91 0.33
N PHE A 291 -8.84 8.63 0.54
CA PHE A 291 -10.23 8.16 0.51
C PHE A 291 -10.72 7.74 1.89
N PRO A 292 -11.70 8.47 2.49
CA PRO A 292 -12.38 8.00 3.68
C PRO A 292 -13.12 6.69 3.45
N GLN A 293 -13.07 5.81 4.46
CA GLN A 293 -13.80 4.55 4.43
C GLN A 293 -15.30 4.78 4.67
N VAL A 294 -16.14 4.04 3.94
CA VAL A 294 -17.59 3.95 4.11
C VAL A 294 -18.02 2.47 4.07
N PHE A 295 -19.22 2.16 4.58
CA PHE A 295 -19.66 0.78 4.80
C PHE A 295 -20.93 0.41 4.04
N ALA A 296 -21.54 1.34 3.30
CA ALA A 296 -22.83 1.19 2.63
C ALA A 296 -23.97 0.78 3.57
N LYS A 297 -23.92 1.18 4.83
CA LYS A 297 -24.99 0.95 5.82
C LYS A 297 -26.08 2.02 5.75
N ASP A 298 -25.65 3.27 5.68
CA ASP A 298 -26.48 4.46 5.49
C ASP A 298 -25.80 5.39 4.47
N PRO A 299 -26.02 5.17 3.16
CA PRO A 299 -25.34 5.92 2.09
C PRO A 299 -25.47 7.44 2.24
N GLY A 300 -26.62 7.93 2.68
CA GLY A 300 -26.84 9.36 2.85
C GLY A 300 -25.99 9.98 3.94
N ALA A 301 -26.00 9.38 5.14
CA ALA A 301 -25.23 9.86 6.29
C ALA A 301 -23.72 9.70 6.05
N GLU A 302 -23.29 8.59 5.45
CA GLU A 302 -21.87 8.33 5.14
C GLU A 302 -21.33 9.34 4.14
N LEU A 303 -22.01 9.58 3.02
CA LEU A 303 -21.59 10.57 2.03
C LEU A 303 -21.59 11.99 2.59
N ALA A 304 -22.57 12.34 3.43
CA ALA A 304 -22.56 13.62 4.14
C ALA A 304 -21.31 13.75 5.06
N GLY A 305 -20.87 12.66 5.68
CA GLY A 305 -19.61 12.58 6.42
C GLY A 305 -18.39 12.86 5.54
N VAL A 306 -18.31 12.19 4.38
CA VAL A 306 -17.24 12.40 3.40
C VAL A 306 -17.18 13.86 2.92
N GLN A 307 -18.34 14.49 2.65
CA GLN A 307 -18.38 15.89 2.23
C GLN A 307 -17.89 16.83 3.33
N ARG A 308 -18.22 16.58 4.61
CA ARG A 308 -17.67 17.35 5.73
C ARG A 308 -16.14 17.21 5.81
N THR A 309 -15.62 16.01 5.66
CA THR A 309 -14.17 15.76 5.62
C THR A 309 -13.52 16.49 4.45
N ARG A 310 -14.10 16.38 3.26
CA ARG A 310 -13.62 17.08 2.05
C ARG A 310 -13.55 18.59 2.26
N GLU A 311 -14.60 19.19 2.85
CA GLU A 311 -14.64 20.62 3.15
C GLU A 311 -13.59 21.02 4.20
N ALA A 312 -13.39 20.22 5.24
CA ALA A 312 -12.41 20.50 6.30
C ALA A 312 -10.95 20.51 5.79
N TYR A 313 -10.64 19.69 4.78
CA TYR A 313 -9.29 19.55 4.25
C TYR A 313 -9.08 20.17 2.86
N LYS A 314 -10.06 20.88 2.30
CA LYS A 314 -10.00 21.43 0.93
C LYS A 314 -8.83 22.39 0.65
N ASN A 315 -8.32 23.04 1.69
CA ASN A 315 -7.22 24.00 1.59
C ASN A 315 -5.85 23.41 1.95
N VAL A 316 -5.78 22.11 2.25
CA VAL A 316 -4.49 21.46 2.52
C VAL A 316 -3.77 21.21 1.21
N HIS A 317 -2.61 21.84 1.06
CA HIS A 317 -1.84 21.79 -0.18
C HIS A 317 -1.45 20.34 -0.53
N ASN A 318 -1.65 19.95 -1.80
CA ASN A 318 -1.35 18.62 -2.34
C ASN A 318 -2.13 17.43 -1.71
N LEU A 319 -3.14 17.67 -0.88
CA LEU A 319 -4.04 16.64 -0.37
C LEU A 319 -5.41 16.77 -1.06
N TYR A 320 -5.89 15.67 -1.63
CA TYR A 320 -7.14 15.62 -2.39
C TYR A 320 -8.06 14.54 -1.83
N ILE A 321 -9.27 14.92 -1.40
CA ILE A 321 -10.31 13.98 -0.97
C ILE A 321 -11.35 13.93 -2.08
N THR A 322 -11.14 12.98 -3.03
CA THR A 322 -11.92 12.91 -4.27
C THR A 322 -12.70 11.59 -4.41
N GLY A 323 -12.71 10.76 -3.40
CA GLY A 323 -13.39 9.46 -3.47
C GLY A 323 -13.68 8.85 -2.10
N ILE A 324 -14.12 7.61 -2.15
CA ILE A 324 -14.49 6.78 -1.01
C ILE A 324 -13.87 5.39 -1.12
N LYS A 325 -13.54 4.77 0.03
CA LYS A 325 -13.08 3.38 0.14
C LYS A 325 -14.15 2.49 0.74
N LEU A 326 -14.34 1.32 0.12
CA LEU A 326 -15.18 0.24 0.64
C LEU A 326 -14.41 -1.09 0.64
N PHE A 327 -14.84 -1.99 1.50
CA PHE A 327 -14.47 -3.40 1.47
C PHE A 327 -15.68 -4.21 1.02
N ALA A 328 -15.54 -4.99 -0.06
CA ALA A 328 -16.58 -5.88 -0.52
C ALA A 328 -16.55 -7.22 0.21
N ASP A 329 -15.35 -7.69 0.56
CA ASP A 329 -15.12 -8.95 1.24
C ASP A 329 -13.85 -8.91 2.09
N GLY A 330 -13.42 -10.07 2.59
CA GLY A 330 -12.17 -10.25 3.31
C GLY A 330 -11.08 -10.85 2.43
N VAL A 331 -10.39 -11.91 2.92
CA VAL A 331 -9.22 -12.55 2.30
C VAL A 331 -9.51 -14.02 1.94
N VAL A 332 -8.78 -14.55 0.95
CA VAL A 332 -9.02 -15.90 0.40
C VAL A 332 -8.28 -16.98 1.18
N GLU A 333 -7.15 -16.64 1.76
CA GLU A 333 -6.18 -17.55 2.35
C GLU A 333 -6.73 -18.31 3.55
N TYR A 334 -6.37 -19.60 3.65
CA TYR A 334 -6.62 -20.40 4.85
C TYR A 334 -5.73 -19.90 6.01
N PRO A 335 -6.23 -19.83 7.25
CA PRO A 335 -7.55 -20.29 7.72
C PRO A 335 -8.70 -19.27 7.60
N SER A 336 -8.44 -18.02 7.23
CA SER A 336 -9.44 -16.92 7.25
C SER A 336 -10.61 -17.18 6.30
N GLN A 337 -10.36 -17.36 5.01
CA GLN A 337 -11.36 -17.75 4.00
C GLN A 337 -12.65 -16.92 4.04
N THR A 338 -12.48 -15.59 4.15
CA THR A 338 -13.58 -14.62 4.28
C THR A 338 -13.89 -13.89 2.98
N ALA A 339 -13.08 -14.08 1.92
CA ALA A 339 -13.37 -13.54 0.60
C ALA A 339 -14.62 -14.19 -0.02
N ASN A 340 -15.45 -13.39 -0.70
CA ASN A 340 -16.70 -13.86 -1.29
C ASN A 340 -16.47 -14.46 -2.68
N LEU A 341 -16.65 -15.78 -2.78
CA LEU A 341 -16.46 -16.56 -4.00
C LEU A 341 -17.81 -16.97 -4.63
N THR A 342 -17.82 -17.13 -5.95
CA THR A 342 -18.98 -17.67 -6.68
C THR A 342 -19.20 -19.16 -6.39
N LYS A 343 -18.15 -19.89 -6.03
CA LYS A 343 -18.20 -21.29 -5.57
C LYS A 343 -17.66 -21.43 -4.16
N PRO A 344 -18.24 -22.31 -3.33
CA PRO A 344 -17.85 -22.43 -1.93
C PRO A 344 -16.44 -22.97 -1.76
N TYR A 345 -15.78 -22.60 -0.66
CA TYR A 345 -14.55 -23.21 -0.18
C TYR A 345 -14.80 -24.70 0.12
N LYS A 346 -13.93 -25.58 -0.37
CA LYS A 346 -14.11 -27.04 -0.29
C LYS A 346 -14.16 -27.57 1.14
N ASN A 347 -13.42 -26.96 2.07
CA ASN A 347 -13.32 -27.40 3.45
C ASN A 347 -14.47 -26.90 4.33
N THR A 348 -15.04 -25.76 4.05
CA THR A 348 -16.09 -25.14 4.88
C THR A 348 -17.48 -25.22 4.25
N GLY A 349 -17.58 -25.39 2.93
CA GLY A 349 -18.84 -25.30 2.19
C GLY A 349 -19.46 -23.92 2.13
N ARG A 350 -18.75 -22.87 2.60
CA ARG A 350 -19.17 -21.47 2.60
C ARG A 350 -18.55 -20.72 1.43
N ASN A 351 -19.23 -19.65 0.97
CA ASN A 351 -18.72 -18.80 -0.11
C ASN A 351 -17.93 -17.58 0.39
N GLY A 352 -17.81 -17.38 1.71
CA GLY A 352 -17.44 -16.08 2.27
C GLY A 352 -18.63 -15.10 2.20
N ASP A 353 -18.48 -13.95 2.84
CA ASP A 353 -19.57 -12.99 2.98
C ASP A 353 -19.27 -11.68 2.25
N LEU A 354 -20.27 -11.06 1.64
CA LEU A 354 -20.19 -9.66 1.25
C LEU A 354 -20.33 -8.79 2.51
N LEU A 355 -19.45 -7.80 2.65
CA LEU A 355 -19.44 -6.89 3.80
C LEU A 355 -20.45 -5.75 3.67
N PHE A 356 -21.26 -5.76 2.62
CA PHE A 356 -22.36 -4.82 2.39
C PHE A 356 -23.60 -5.52 1.82
N ASP A 357 -24.74 -4.90 2.01
CA ASP A 357 -25.96 -5.24 1.28
C ASP A 357 -25.85 -4.73 -0.17
N PRO A 358 -26.00 -5.60 -1.21
CA PRO A 358 -25.82 -5.20 -2.60
C PRO A 358 -26.72 -4.06 -3.07
N LYS A 359 -27.95 -3.94 -2.52
CA LYS A 359 -28.87 -2.87 -2.88
C LYS A 359 -28.41 -1.54 -2.31
N LYS A 360 -28.05 -1.51 -1.03
CA LYS A 360 -27.50 -0.31 -0.39
C LYS A 360 -26.17 0.11 -1.01
N PHE A 361 -25.33 -0.86 -1.40
CA PHE A 361 -24.10 -0.58 -2.12
C PHE A 361 -24.38 0.07 -3.49
N ALA A 362 -25.35 -0.43 -4.24
CA ALA A 362 -25.75 0.20 -5.51
C ALA A 362 -26.29 1.62 -5.30
N GLU A 363 -27.11 1.85 -4.26
CA GLU A 363 -27.60 3.18 -3.87
C GLU A 363 -26.42 4.12 -3.52
N LEU A 364 -25.43 3.63 -2.76
CA LEU A 364 -24.22 4.38 -2.45
C LEU A 364 -23.43 4.73 -3.72
N CYS A 365 -23.21 3.76 -4.62
CA CYS A 365 -22.50 3.98 -5.88
C CYS A 365 -23.18 5.06 -6.74
N VAL A 366 -24.50 5.01 -6.89
CA VAL A 366 -25.27 6.03 -7.63
C VAL A 366 -25.10 7.41 -7.01
N ALA A 367 -25.21 7.50 -5.69
CA ALA A 367 -25.13 8.78 -4.99
C ALA A 367 -23.68 9.34 -4.96
N ALA A 368 -22.68 8.49 -4.79
CA ALA A 368 -21.27 8.89 -4.79
C ALA A 368 -20.83 9.38 -6.17
N ASP A 369 -21.12 8.63 -7.23
CA ASP A 369 -20.80 9.01 -8.62
C ASP A 369 -21.48 10.35 -8.99
N LYS A 370 -22.76 10.53 -8.62
CA LYS A 370 -23.48 11.80 -8.83
C LYS A 370 -22.85 12.98 -8.09
N GLN A 371 -22.18 12.75 -6.96
CA GLN A 371 -21.48 13.78 -6.17
C GLN A 371 -20.02 13.99 -6.63
N GLY A 372 -19.59 13.37 -7.70
CA GLY A 372 -18.22 13.48 -8.20
C GLY A 372 -17.19 12.77 -7.32
N LEU A 373 -17.58 11.67 -6.65
CA LEU A 373 -16.69 10.87 -5.82
C LEU A 373 -16.28 9.58 -6.55
N ILE A 374 -14.99 9.33 -6.60
CA ILE A 374 -14.42 8.06 -7.07
C ILE A 374 -14.78 6.96 -6.07
N ILE A 375 -15.19 5.81 -6.59
CA ILE A 375 -15.49 4.62 -5.79
C ILE A 375 -14.30 3.68 -5.90
N HIS A 376 -13.67 3.34 -4.77
CA HIS A 376 -12.52 2.45 -4.67
C HIS A 376 -12.87 1.27 -3.79
N VAL A 377 -12.91 0.06 -4.36
CA VAL A 377 -13.46 -1.12 -3.69
C VAL A 377 -12.40 -2.21 -3.54
N HIS A 378 -12.13 -2.64 -2.30
CA HIS A 378 -11.43 -3.88 -2.01
C HIS A 378 -12.32 -5.08 -2.39
N ALA A 379 -11.85 -5.94 -3.26
CA ALA A 379 -12.55 -7.14 -3.71
C ALA A 379 -11.55 -8.22 -4.11
N LEU A 380 -11.42 -9.29 -3.31
CA LEU A 380 -10.52 -10.41 -3.57
C LEU A 380 -11.21 -11.56 -4.28
N GLY A 381 -12.39 -11.96 -3.83
CA GLY A 381 -13.14 -13.05 -4.41
C GLY A 381 -13.89 -12.65 -5.68
N ASP A 382 -14.06 -13.61 -6.60
CA ASP A 382 -14.78 -13.39 -7.86
C ASP A 382 -16.26 -13.01 -7.66
N GLY A 383 -16.88 -13.43 -6.57
CA GLY A 383 -18.22 -12.99 -6.17
C GLY A 383 -18.23 -11.52 -5.71
N ALA A 384 -17.23 -11.09 -4.95
CA ALA A 384 -17.06 -9.70 -4.51
C ALA A 384 -16.78 -8.77 -5.69
N VAL A 385 -15.89 -9.17 -6.62
CA VAL A 385 -15.62 -8.43 -7.87
C VAL A 385 -16.90 -8.23 -8.67
N LYS A 386 -17.68 -9.30 -8.87
CA LYS A 386 -18.97 -9.24 -9.57
C LYS A 386 -19.96 -8.29 -8.90
N ALA A 387 -20.05 -8.33 -7.57
CA ALA A 387 -20.91 -7.45 -6.79
C ALA A 387 -20.48 -5.98 -6.91
N ALA A 388 -19.17 -5.71 -6.80
CA ALA A 388 -18.59 -4.37 -6.93
C ALA A 388 -18.84 -3.78 -8.32
N LEU A 389 -18.56 -4.53 -9.39
CA LEU A 389 -18.86 -4.13 -10.77
C LEU A 389 -20.35 -3.88 -10.99
N SER A 390 -21.24 -4.63 -10.32
CA SER A 390 -22.69 -4.45 -10.43
C SER A 390 -23.18 -3.14 -9.77
N GLY A 391 -22.58 -2.75 -8.64
CA GLY A 391 -22.83 -1.44 -8.01
C GLY A 391 -22.39 -0.28 -8.90
N ILE A 392 -21.22 -0.37 -9.51
CA ILE A 392 -20.72 0.66 -10.45
C ILE A 392 -21.58 0.69 -11.72
N ALA A 393 -22.04 -0.47 -12.22
CA ALA A 393 -22.96 -0.52 -13.34
C ALA A 393 -24.29 0.18 -13.04
N ALA A 394 -24.81 0.07 -11.80
CA ALA A 394 -26.00 0.81 -11.38
C ALA A 394 -25.76 2.33 -11.41
N ALA A 395 -24.58 2.80 -10.99
CA ALA A 395 -24.21 4.22 -11.10
C ALA A 395 -24.18 4.69 -12.57
N ARG A 396 -23.50 3.94 -13.46
CA ARG A 396 -23.47 4.26 -14.90
C ARG A 396 -24.84 4.27 -15.55
N LYS A 397 -25.72 3.34 -15.13
CA LYS A 397 -27.10 3.30 -15.61
C LYS A 397 -27.93 4.51 -15.16
N ALA A 398 -27.75 4.95 -13.92
CA ALA A 398 -28.53 6.04 -13.34
C ALA A 398 -28.03 7.43 -13.76
N ASN A 399 -26.71 7.62 -13.83
CA ASN A 399 -26.09 8.93 -14.03
C ASN A 399 -25.48 9.11 -15.44
N GLY A 400 -25.39 8.06 -16.24
CA GLY A 400 -24.58 8.04 -17.46
C GLY A 400 -23.08 7.84 -17.13
N ASN A 401 -22.22 8.03 -18.14
CA ASN A 401 -20.78 7.98 -17.95
C ASN A 401 -20.28 9.31 -17.36
N SER A 402 -20.02 9.33 -16.07
CA SER A 402 -19.49 10.52 -15.37
C SER A 402 -18.02 10.83 -15.71
N GLY A 403 -17.31 9.92 -16.37
CA GLY A 403 -15.86 10.03 -16.60
C GLY A 403 -15.01 9.73 -15.37
N LEU A 404 -15.59 9.58 -14.19
CA LEU A 404 -14.85 9.27 -12.96
C LEU A 404 -14.15 7.90 -13.05
N PRO A 405 -12.87 7.82 -12.69
CA PRO A 405 -12.07 6.60 -12.74
C PRO A 405 -12.33 5.72 -11.52
N HIS A 406 -13.50 5.09 -11.44
CA HIS A 406 -13.76 4.12 -10.39
C HIS A 406 -12.78 2.97 -10.45
N THR A 407 -12.39 2.42 -9.30
CA THR A 407 -11.36 1.39 -9.19
C THR A 407 -11.83 0.21 -8.36
N LEU A 408 -11.45 -0.97 -8.75
CA LEU A 408 -11.39 -2.13 -7.87
C LEU A 408 -9.91 -2.35 -7.49
N THR A 409 -9.67 -2.99 -6.34
CA THR A 409 -8.30 -3.31 -5.91
C THR A 409 -8.22 -4.74 -5.40
N HIS A 410 -7.04 -5.32 -5.55
CA HIS A 410 -6.63 -6.68 -5.24
C HIS A 410 -7.04 -7.69 -6.32
N GLU A 411 -8.31 -7.87 -6.61
CA GLU A 411 -8.87 -8.78 -7.63
C GLU A 411 -8.06 -10.08 -7.73
N GLN A 412 -7.87 -10.75 -6.58
CA GLN A 412 -7.12 -12.01 -6.54
C GLN A 412 -7.80 -13.05 -7.43
N PHE A 413 -9.15 -13.08 -7.44
CA PHE A 413 -9.92 -13.91 -8.35
C PHE A 413 -10.95 -13.08 -9.11
N VAL A 414 -11.02 -13.29 -10.43
CA VAL A 414 -12.01 -12.64 -11.30
C VAL A 414 -12.61 -13.68 -12.25
N ALA A 415 -13.92 -13.76 -12.27
CA ALA A 415 -14.61 -14.64 -13.21
C ALA A 415 -14.47 -14.16 -14.67
N PRO A 416 -14.29 -15.06 -15.66
CA PRO A 416 -14.08 -14.67 -17.06
C PRO A 416 -15.17 -13.78 -17.66
N GLU A 417 -16.42 -13.97 -17.22
CA GLU A 417 -17.55 -13.16 -17.65
C GLU A 417 -17.46 -11.70 -17.21
N ASP A 418 -16.63 -11.39 -16.21
CA ASP A 418 -16.45 -10.04 -15.69
C ASP A 418 -15.30 -9.27 -16.36
N PHE A 419 -14.38 -9.93 -17.10
CA PHE A 419 -13.26 -9.24 -17.78
C PHE A 419 -13.71 -8.11 -18.71
N PRO A 420 -14.70 -8.28 -19.61
CA PRO A 420 -15.15 -7.19 -20.50
C PRO A 420 -15.77 -6.01 -19.74
N ARG A 421 -16.35 -6.26 -18.55
CA ARG A 421 -17.05 -5.25 -17.76
C ARG A 421 -16.11 -4.14 -17.25
N PHE A 422 -14.82 -4.42 -17.01
CA PHE A 422 -13.84 -3.39 -16.63
C PHE A 422 -13.78 -2.29 -17.70
N ARG A 423 -13.66 -2.68 -18.98
CA ARG A 423 -13.68 -1.73 -20.10
C ARG A 423 -15.05 -1.07 -20.27
N GLU A 424 -16.11 -1.84 -20.27
CA GLU A 424 -17.49 -1.36 -20.49
C GLU A 424 -17.91 -0.30 -19.47
N LEU A 425 -17.51 -0.49 -18.21
CA LEU A 425 -17.83 0.42 -17.10
C LEU A 425 -16.77 1.50 -16.87
N GLY A 426 -15.61 1.41 -17.56
CA GLY A 426 -14.48 2.30 -17.35
C GLY A 426 -13.84 2.14 -15.97
N VAL A 427 -13.90 0.93 -15.39
CA VAL A 427 -13.28 0.60 -14.11
C VAL A 427 -11.80 0.27 -14.29
N ILE A 428 -10.96 0.80 -13.42
CA ILE A 428 -9.51 0.53 -13.40
C ILE A 428 -9.22 -0.52 -12.32
N SER A 429 -8.45 -1.54 -12.68
CA SER A 429 -7.95 -2.57 -11.76
C SER A 429 -6.66 -2.10 -11.08
N ALA A 430 -6.71 -1.80 -9.78
CA ALA A 430 -5.54 -1.41 -8.98
C ALA A 430 -4.90 -2.66 -8.34
N LEU A 431 -3.92 -3.25 -9.05
CA LEU A 431 -3.44 -4.60 -8.77
C LEU A 431 -2.10 -4.62 -8.02
N GLN A 432 -2.03 -5.46 -6.98
CA GLN A 432 -0.81 -5.79 -6.25
C GLN A 432 -0.09 -6.98 -6.92
N LEU A 433 0.46 -6.79 -8.12
CA LEU A 433 1.04 -7.89 -8.88
C LEU A 433 2.33 -8.45 -8.28
N LEU A 434 2.89 -7.85 -7.24
CA LEU A 434 3.92 -8.46 -6.40
C LEU A 434 3.42 -9.76 -5.74
N TRP A 435 2.12 -9.87 -5.47
CA TRP A 435 1.50 -11.05 -4.88
C TRP A 435 1.27 -12.20 -5.86
N ALA A 436 1.36 -11.95 -7.17
CA ALA A 436 1.15 -12.96 -8.20
C ALA A 436 2.35 -13.94 -8.34
N SER A 437 2.86 -14.44 -7.22
CA SER A 437 4.00 -15.35 -7.10
C SER A 437 3.52 -16.78 -6.85
N ALA A 438 4.18 -17.77 -7.42
CA ALA A 438 3.93 -19.18 -7.11
C ALA A 438 4.54 -19.55 -5.75
N GLY A 439 3.78 -19.45 -4.67
CA GLY A 439 4.25 -19.67 -3.31
C GLY A 439 3.13 -20.00 -2.33
N MET A 440 3.44 -19.90 -1.04
CA MET A 440 2.53 -20.25 0.04
C MET A 440 1.16 -19.57 -0.14
N ASP A 441 1.13 -18.24 -0.29
CA ASP A 441 -0.09 -17.41 -0.30
C ASP A 441 -0.94 -17.57 -1.57
N THR A 442 -0.46 -18.29 -2.56
CA THR A 442 -1.17 -18.51 -3.82
C THR A 442 -1.42 -19.98 -4.10
N ILE A 443 -0.58 -20.88 -3.56
CA ILE A 443 -0.64 -22.32 -3.81
C ILE A 443 -1.00 -23.05 -2.53
N GLU A 444 -0.16 -23.03 -1.48
CA GLU A 444 -0.30 -23.94 -0.36
C GLU A 444 -1.57 -23.69 0.46
N ILE A 445 -1.84 -22.44 0.80
CA ILE A 445 -2.97 -22.05 1.65
C ILE A 445 -4.19 -21.54 0.87
N VAL A 446 -4.19 -21.67 -0.48
CA VAL A 446 -5.28 -21.26 -1.36
C VAL A 446 -5.79 -22.40 -2.24
N LYS A 447 -4.91 -22.99 -3.07
CA LYS A 447 -5.28 -23.99 -4.08
C LYS A 447 -6.06 -25.22 -3.55
N PRO A 448 -5.70 -25.83 -2.39
CA PRO A 448 -6.42 -26.98 -1.87
C PRO A 448 -7.89 -26.71 -1.56
N TYR A 449 -8.21 -25.46 -1.26
CA TYR A 449 -9.51 -25.05 -0.73
C TYR A 449 -10.46 -24.51 -1.79
N LEU A 450 -9.98 -24.21 -3.01
CA LEU A 450 -10.78 -23.59 -4.06
C LEU A 450 -11.20 -24.59 -5.14
N ASP A 451 -12.36 -24.33 -5.76
CA ASP A 451 -12.72 -24.97 -7.03
C ASP A 451 -11.66 -24.66 -8.10
N ALA A 452 -11.33 -25.65 -8.93
CA ALA A 452 -10.28 -25.48 -9.94
C ALA A 452 -10.62 -24.42 -11.00
N GLY A 453 -11.90 -24.23 -11.31
CA GLY A 453 -12.37 -23.22 -12.24
C GLY A 453 -12.23 -21.78 -11.69
N VAL A 454 -12.39 -21.60 -10.38
CA VAL A 454 -12.12 -20.32 -9.69
C VAL A 454 -10.61 -20.12 -9.59
N TYR A 455 -9.88 -21.10 -9.08
CA TYR A 455 -8.43 -21.01 -8.85
C TYR A 455 -7.63 -20.64 -10.11
N LYS A 456 -8.08 -21.10 -11.28
CA LYS A 456 -7.44 -20.81 -12.57
C LYS A 456 -7.28 -19.29 -12.84
N TRP A 457 -8.15 -18.48 -12.31
CA TRP A 457 -8.20 -17.05 -12.61
C TRP A 457 -7.64 -16.17 -11.48
N GLN A 458 -6.50 -16.61 -10.95
CA GLN A 458 -5.79 -15.90 -9.88
C GLN A 458 -4.91 -14.78 -10.47
N TYR A 459 -5.12 -13.53 -10.00
CA TYR A 459 -4.46 -12.31 -10.50
C TYR A 459 -4.49 -12.24 -12.04
N PRO A 460 -5.66 -12.20 -12.69
CA PRO A 460 -5.78 -12.37 -14.13
C PRO A 460 -5.56 -11.05 -14.90
N ALA A 461 -4.47 -10.34 -14.58
CA ALA A 461 -4.16 -9.02 -15.11
C ALA A 461 -4.05 -9.00 -16.65
N ARG A 462 -3.46 -10.04 -17.24
CA ARG A 462 -3.37 -10.19 -18.69
C ARG A 462 -4.74 -10.32 -19.33
N SER A 463 -5.62 -11.13 -18.76
CA SER A 463 -6.98 -11.30 -19.26
C SER A 463 -7.79 -10.00 -19.20
N ILE A 464 -7.62 -9.20 -18.13
CA ILE A 464 -8.24 -7.87 -18.04
C ILE A 464 -7.73 -6.96 -19.17
N LEU A 465 -6.41 -6.90 -19.39
CA LEU A 465 -5.79 -6.11 -20.48
C LEU A 465 -6.27 -6.56 -21.86
N ASP A 466 -6.29 -7.87 -22.14
CA ASP A 466 -6.69 -8.44 -23.44
C ASP A 466 -8.17 -8.15 -23.74
N ASN A 467 -9.01 -7.94 -22.73
CA ASN A 467 -10.39 -7.48 -22.88
C ASN A 467 -10.53 -5.94 -22.90
N GLY A 468 -9.41 -5.22 -23.01
CA GLY A 468 -9.36 -3.76 -23.13
C GLY A 468 -9.59 -3.02 -21.81
N GLY A 469 -9.51 -3.72 -20.67
CA GLY A 469 -9.47 -3.10 -19.34
C GLY A 469 -8.16 -2.35 -19.11
N VAL A 470 -8.14 -1.52 -18.10
CA VAL A 470 -6.97 -0.73 -17.68
C VAL A 470 -6.52 -1.22 -16.31
N ILE A 471 -5.23 -1.52 -16.16
CA ILE A 471 -4.62 -1.79 -14.86
C ILE A 471 -3.85 -0.58 -14.35
N SER A 472 -3.82 -0.36 -13.04
CA SER A 472 -2.91 0.56 -12.35
C SER A 472 -2.07 -0.20 -11.33
N GLY A 473 -0.85 0.29 -11.11
CA GLY A 473 0.09 -0.32 -10.17
C GLY A 473 -0.22 0.10 -8.73
N ALA A 474 -0.24 -0.87 -7.85
CA ALA A 474 -0.55 -0.70 -6.44
C ALA A 474 0.33 -1.61 -5.59
N SER A 475 0.79 -1.13 -4.45
CA SER A 475 1.65 -1.93 -3.55
C SER A 475 0.91 -2.49 -2.35
N ASP A 476 -0.08 -1.78 -1.90
CA ASP A 476 -0.72 -1.99 -0.59
C ASP A 476 0.28 -1.88 0.59
N TRP A 477 1.36 -1.09 0.40
CA TRP A 477 2.34 -0.89 1.46
C TRP A 477 1.67 -0.33 2.73
N PRO A 478 1.94 -0.89 3.94
CA PRO A 478 3.04 -1.80 4.30
C PRO A 478 2.71 -3.29 4.23
N VAL A 479 1.55 -3.71 3.73
CA VAL A 479 1.21 -5.14 3.59
C VAL A 479 2.24 -5.86 2.71
N SER A 480 2.70 -5.19 1.65
CA SER A 480 3.84 -5.65 0.86
C SER A 480 4.78 -4.50 0.49
N SER A 481 5.92 -4.82 -0.12
CA SER A 481 6.91 -3.83 -0.53
C SER A 481 6.36 -2.87 -1.58
N ALA A 482 6.62 -1.57 -1.42
CA ALA A 482 6.30 -0.57 -2.43
C ALA A 482 7.35 -0.49 -3.57
N ASN A 483 8.31 -1.41 -3.64
CA ASN A 483 9.31 -1.42 -4.70
C ASN A 483 8.69 -1.81 -6.05
N VAL A 484 8.56 -0.84 -6.94
CA VAL A 484 7.94 -1.00 -8.26
C VAL A 484 8.68 -2.04 -9.12
N PHE A 485 10.01 -2.13 -9.04
CA PHE A 485 10.76 -3.10 -9.84
C PHE A 485 10.48 -4.54 -9.44
N LEU A 486 10.24 -4.81 -8.14
CA LEU A 486 9.80 -6.13 -7.68
C LEU A 486 8.41 -6.47 -8.23
N ALA A 487 7.48 -5.51 -8.20
CA ALA A 487 6.14 -5.71 -8.74
C ALA A 487 6.14 -5.95 -10.26
N VAL A 488 6.96 -5.19 -11.01
CA VAL A 488 7.13 -5.38 -12.46
C VAL A 488 7.75 -6.75 -12.77
N TYR A 489 8.81 -7.15 -12.03
CA TYR A 489 9.41 -8.47 -12.17
C TYR A 489 8.40 -9.58 -11.93
N GLN A 490 7.63 -9.46 -10.87
CA GLN A 490 6.65 -10.46 -10.50
C GLN A 490 5.50 -10.55 -11.52
N ALA A 491 5.02 -9.42 -12.01
CA ALA A 491 4.00 -9.36 -13.06
C ALA A 491 4.47 -9.99 -14.39
N GLU A 492 5.75 -9.78 -14.74
CA GLU A 492 6.35 -10.31 -15.98
C GLU A 492 6.68 -11.79 -15.91
N THR A 493 7.05 -12.32 -14.73
CA THR A 493 7.57 -13.68 -14.60
C THR A 493 6.67 -14.63 -13.86
N ARG A 494 5.88 -14.12 -12.92
CA ARG A 494 5.03 -14.88 -11.99
C ARG A 494 5.75 -16.02 -11.25
N LYS A 495 7.08 -15.89 -11.16
CA LYS A 495 7.96 -16.88 -10.53
C LYS A 495 7.86 -16.82 -9.00
N GLY A 496 7.91 -17.96 -8.38
CA GLY A 496 8.01 -18.12 -6.93
C GLY A 496 8.70 -19.45 -6.60
N PRO A 497 8.74 -19.83 -5.31
CA PRO A 497 9.38 -21.08 -4.88
C PRO A 497 8.79 -22.33 -5.50
N GLU A 498 7.47 -22.30 -5.77
CA GLU A 498 6.71 -23.42 -6.34
C GLU A 498 6.72 -23.40 -7.89
N GLY A 499 7.54 -22.55 -8.52
CA GLY A 499 7.65 -22.44 -9.97
C GLY A 499 7.05 -21.17 -10.55
N VAL A 500 6.16 -21.29 -11.54
CA VAL A 500 5.43 -20.18 -12.16
C VAL A 500 3.94 -20.35 -11.87
N LEU A 501 3.29 -19.30 -11.36
CA LEU A 501 1.89 -19.38 -10.95
C LEU A 501 0.96 -19.68 -12.14
N ASP A 502 1.06 -18.90 -13.20
CA ASP A 502 0.37 -19.07 -14.49
C ASP A 502 0.99 -18.14 -15.52
N ALA A 503 1.84 -18.65 -16.42
CA ALA A 503 2.51 -17.88 -17.45
C ALA A 503 1.54 -17.25 -18.46
N SER A 504 0.30 -17.72 -18.60
CA SER A 504 -0.69 -17.12 -19.50
C SER A 504 -1.18 -15.76 -19.00
N GLN A 505 -0.92 -15.43 -17.75
CA GLN A 505 -1.28 -14.15 -17.12
C GLN A 505 -0.07 -13.20 -16.96
N ASP A 506 1.07 -13.50 -17.59
CA ASP A 506 2.23 -12.60 -17.61
C ASP A 506 1.86 -11.26 -18.23
N VAL A 507 2.27 -10.18 -17.58
CA VAL A 507 2.01 -8.80 -18.02
C VAL A 507 3.28 -8.22 -18.65
N PRO A 508 3.21 -7.66 -19.87
CA PRO A 508 4.37 -7.00 -20.48
C PRO A 508 4.93 -5.90 -19.57
N ARG A 509 6.25 -5.86 -19.46
CA ARG A 509 6.99 -4.89 -18.63
C ARG A 509 6.57 -3.45 -18.87
N GLU A 510 6.46 -3.05 -20.13
CA GLU A 510 6.05 -1.70 -20.51
C GLU A 510 4.63 -1.38 -20.03
N ALA A 511 3.70 -2.34 -20.06
CA ALA A 511 2.34 -2.17 -19.53
C ALA A 511 2.36 -1.91 -18.02
N MET A 512 3.28 -2.54 -17.28
CA MET A 512 3.47 -2.29 -15.85
C MET A 512 4.05 -0.90 -15.59
N PHE A 513 4.98 -0.40 -16.39
CA PHE A 513 5.46 0.98 -16.25
C PHE A 513 4.36 2.00 -16.58
N TYR A 514 3.49 1.74 -17.55
CA TYR A 514 2.27 2.54 -17.71
C TYR A 514 1.35 2.43 -16.50
N ALA A 515 1.22 1.25 -15.91
CA ALA A 515 0.40 1.04 -14.71
C ALA A 515 0.87 1.91 -13.53
N TYR A 516 2.19 1.95 -13.24
CA TYR A 516 2.77 2.75 -12.16
C TYR A 516 3.04 4.23 -12.51
N THR A 517 2.61 4.71 -13.66
CA THR A 517 2.76 6.11 -14.08
C THR A 517 1.40 6.69 -14.49
N ARG A 518 1.11 6.74 -15.80
CA ARG A 518 -0.10 7.38 -16.34
C ARG A 518 -1.41 6.75 -15.85
N ASN A 519 -1.46 5.43 -15.72
CA ASN A 519 -2.70 4.76 -15.34
C ASN A 519 -3.02 4.97 -13.86
N SER A 520 -2.01 4.95 -12.98
CA SER A 520 -2.19 5.33 -11.57
C SER A 520 -2.55 6.81 -11.43
N ALA A 521 -1.94 7.71 -12.23
CA ALA A 521 -2.37 9.11 -12.28
C ALA A 521 -3.84 9.24 -12.70
N ARG A 522 -4.29 8.42 -13.68
CA ARG A 522 -5.69 8.38 -14.11
C ARG A 522 -6.59 7.85 -13.00
N ALA A 523 -6.20 6.77 -12.28
CA ALA A 523 -6.97 6.22 -11.17
C ALA A 523 -7.18 7.23 -10.04
N MET A 524 -6.24 8.18 -9.89
CA MET A 524 -6.31 9.28 -8.93
C MET A 524 -7.00 10.55 -9.45
N ASP A 525 -7.46 10.55 -10.71
CA ASP A 525 -8.01 11.73 -11.42
C ASP A 525 -7.01 12.91 -11.50
N LEU A 526 -5.72 12.59 -11.64
CA LEU A 526 -4.62 13.57 -11.70
C LEU A 526 -3.79 13.49 -13.00
N LEU A 527 -4.26 12.72 -14.01
CA LEU A 527 -3.49 12.51 -15.24
C LEU A 527 -3.14 13.82 -15.96
N ASP A 528 -3.98 14.83 -15.89
CA ASP A 528 -3.70 16.12 -16.53
C ASP A 528 -2.49 16.85 -15.93
N SER A 529 -2.10 16.51 -14.69
CA SER A 529 -1.02 17.20 -13.99
C SER A 529 0.25 16.37 -13.78
N ILE A 530 0.15 15.03 -13.67
CA ILE A 530 1.25 14.09 -13.37
C ILE A 530 1.15 12.81 -14.21
N GLY A 531 2.08 11.90 -14.03
CA GLY A 531 2.05 10.54 -14.59
C GLY A 531 2.62 10.39 -16.00
N THR A 532 2.97 11.50 -16.68
CA THR A 532 3.70 11.48 -17.94
C THR A 532 4.69 12.63 -18.04
N ILE A 533 5.77 12.47 -18.79
CA ILE A 533 6.72 13.53 -19.11
C ILE A 533 6.20 14.25 -20.35
N ALA A 534 5.45 15.33 -20.14
CA ALA A 534 4.85 16.13 -21.21
C ALA A 534 4.85 17.62 -20.85
N PRO A 535 4.94 18.54 -21.85
CA PRO A 535 4.91 19.97 -21.59
C PRO A 535 3.66 20.39 -20.81
N GLY A 536 3.82 21.28 -19.81
CA GLY A 536 2.79 21.77 -18.92
C GLY A 536 2.54 20.93 -17.67
N LYS A 537 2.96 19.65 -17.65
CA LYS A 537 2.84 18.79 -16.48
C LYS A 537 3.89 19.11 -15.42
N ARG A 538 3.62 18.68 -14.20
CA ARG A 538 4.54 18.82 -13.08
C ARG A 538 5.80 17.98 -13.32
N ALA A 539 6.95 18.54 -12.95
CA ALA A 539 8.24 17.87 -13.09
C ALA A 539 8.45 16.85 -11.96
N ASP A 540 7.74 15.73 -12.03
CA ASP A 540 7.90 14.56 -11.19
C ASP A 540 8.65 13.50 -12.01
N LEU A 541 9.91 13.28 -11.71
CA LEU A 541 10.83 12.48 -12.52
C LEU A 541 11.69 11.58 -11.65
N ILE A 542 12.10 10.43 -12.20
CA ILE A 542 13.05 9.53 -11.56
C ILE A 542 14.15 9.12 -12.53
N LEU A 543 15.37 9.08 -12.04
CA LEU A 543 16.52 8.53 -12.73
C LEU A 543 16.83 7.13 -12.22
N ILE A 544 16.92 6.17 -13.14
CA ILE A 544 17.15 4.75 -12.86
C ILE A 544 18.56 4.38 -13.37
N ASP A 545 19.28 3.54 -12.64
CA ASP A 545 20.69 3.20 -12.86
C ASP A 545 20.97 2.46 -14.19
N ARG A 546 19.94 1.87 -14.81
CA ARG A 546 20.04 1.04 -16.03
C ARG A 546 18.83 1.19 -16.94
N ASP A 547 18.92 0.62 -18.14
CA ASP A 547 17.81 0.56 -19.09
C ASP A 547 16.84 -0.58 -18.71
N VAL A 548 15.91 -0.28 -17.82
CA VAL A 548 14.93 -1.25 -17.30
C VAL A 548 13.97 -1.79 -18.34
N LEU A 549 13.90 -1.20 -19.54
CA LEU A 549 13.05 -1.69 -20.63
C LEU A 549 13.70 -2.82 -21.43
N THR A 550 15.05 -2.92 -21.44
CA THR A 550 15.79 -3.82 -22.35
C THR A 550 16.61 -4.88 -21.62
N VAL A 551 16.95 -4.70 -20.36
CA VAL A 551 17.72 -5.68 -19.56
C VAL A 551 16.88 -6.93 -19.22
N SER A 552 17.54 -8.01 -18.77
CA SER A 552 16.83 -9.21 -18.29
C SER A 552 15.84 -8.90 -17.15
N PRO A 553 14.82 -9.74 -16.93
CA PRO A 553 13.89 -9.54 -15.81
C PRO A 553 14.60 -9.44 -14.45
N GLU A 554 15.61 -10.26 -14.21
CA GLU A 554 16.41 -10.27 -12.99
C GLU A 554 17.21 -8.96 -12.83
N GLU A 555 17.85 -8.48 -13.89
CA GLU A 555 18.54 -7.19 -13.86
C GLU A 555 17.58 -6.03 -13.65
N MET A 556 16.38 -6.08 -14.23
CA MET A 556 15.34 -5.07 -14.04
C MET A 556 14.84 -5.08 -12.58
N ARG A 557 14.62 -6.26 -11.99
CA ARG A 557 14.27 -6.43 -10.56
C ARG A 557 15.27 -5.74 -9.63
N ASP A 558 16.55 -5.85 -9.96
CA ASP A 558 17.66 -5.34 -9.13
C ASP A 558 18.03 -3.89 -9.48
N ALA A 559 17.23 -3.21 -10.32
CA ALA A 559 17.42 -1.80 -10.66
C ALA A 559 17.24 -0.90 -9.44
N LYS A 560 17.91 0.26 -9.48
CA LYS A 560 17.90 1.24 -8.38
C LYS A 560 17.50 2.62 -8.89
N VAL A 561 16.70 3.29 -8.09
CA VAL A 561 16.44 4.72 -8.25
C VAL A 561 17.64 5.48 -7.76
N LEU A 562 18.23 6.30 -8.62
CA LEU A 562 19.40 7.13 -8.31
C LEU A 562 19.00 8.56 -7.92
N TRP A 563 17.90 9.05 -8.46
CA TRP A 563 17.45 10.41 -8.25
C TRP A 563 15.92 10.48 -8.38
N THR A 564 15.28 11.11 -7.41
CA THR A 564 13.84 11.41 -7.44
C THR A 564 13.65 12.92 -7.36
N ILE A 565 12.90 13.44 -8.32
CA ILE A 565 12.52 14.85 -8.45
C ILE A 565 11.00 14.92 -8.30
N VAL A 566 10.52 15.80 -7.41
CA VAL A 566 9.09 16.10 -7.21
C VAL A 566 8.88 17.59 -7.36
N ALA A 567 7.98 18.02 -8.23
CA ALA A 567 7.74 19.43 -8.53
C ALA A 567 9.05 20.19 -8.83
N GLY A 568 9.94 19.60 -9.65
CA GLY A 568 11.24 20.16 -10.01
C GLY A 568 12.32 20.13 -8.90
N LYS A 569 11.97 19.75 -7.68
CA LYS A 569 12.87 19.70 -6.52
C LYS A 569 13.46 18.31 -6.33
N THR A 570 14.76 18.24 -6.05
CA THR A 570 15.40 16.98 -5.64
C THR A 570 14.92 16.60 -4.23
N VAL A 571 14.29 15.41 -4.11
CA VAL A 571 13.79 14.88 -2.83
C VAL A 571 14.56 13.65 -2.36
N TYR A 572 15.23 12.96 -3.31
CA TYR A 572 16.11 11.84 -3.04
C TYR A 572 17.22 11.79 -4.10
N ARG A 573 18.44 11.52 -3.66
CA ARG A 573 19.57 11.28 -4.55
C ARG A 573 20.56 10.37 -3.85
N THR A 574 21.00 9.31 -4.53
CA THR A 574 22.07 8.45 -4.00
C THR A 574 23.38 9.22 -3.96
N SER A 575 24.15 9.05 -2.89
CA SER A 575 25.58 9.41 -2.91
C SER A 575 26.28 8.50 -3.92
N ASN A 576 27.02 9.07 -4.86
CA ASN A 576 27.83 8.31 -5.82
C ASN A 576 28.85 7.45 -5.10
#